data_7789d882621fb7072bc624f291874320
#
_entry.id   7789d882621fb7072bc624f291874320
#
_cell.length_a   1.000
_cell.length_b   1.000
_cell.length_c   1.000
_cell.angle_alpha   90.00
_cell.angle_beta   90.00
_cell.angle_gamma   90.00
#
_symmetry.space_group_name_H-M   'P 1'
#
loop_
_entity.id
_entity.type
_entity.pdbx_description
1 polymer ?
#
loop_
_entity_poly.entity_id
_entity_poly.type
_entity_poly.pdbx_seq_one_letter_code
_entity_poly.pdbx_strand_id
1 'polypeptide(L)'
;SAASDVYKRQKMIRDITIGQYYPAKSVLHRLDPRTKFLGTLGFLISVFLFHTFLGYAVATVFLVAMIAISKVPVKFMFKGLKAIVMILLITVVFNIILTPGEVLWRFGIIKVTREGLVLAGRMAIRLVYLVIGSSIMTLTTTPNQLTDGLERLLRPLNKIRVPVHEIAMMMSIALRFIPILLEETDKIMKAQIARGADFENGNLIQKAKNMVPLLVPLFI
;
A
#
# COMPACT_ATOMS: atom_id res chain seq x y z
N SER A 1 25.82 16.72 -7.61
CA SER A 1 27.08 16.26 -7.06
C SER A 1 26.87 14.85 -6.50
N ALA A 2 27.79 13.92 -6.79
CA ALA A 2 27.68 12.50 -6.42
C ALA A 2 27.30 12.24 -4.94
N ALA A 3 27.74 13.10 -4.03
CA ALA A 3 27.39 13.02 -2.61
C ALA A 3 25.89 13.24 -2.34
N SER A 4 25.23 14.14 -3.08
CA SER A 4 23.80 14.41 -2.90
C SER A 4 22.93 13.27 -3.43
N ASP A 5 23.41 12.56 -4.44
CA ASP A 5 22.69 11.44 -5.05
C ASP A 5 22.84 10.17 -4.22
N VAL A 6 24.02 9.95 -3.62
CA VAL A 6 24.23 8.90 -2.61
C VAL A 6 23.31 9.13 -1.41
N TYR A 7 23.16 10.37 -0.94
CA TYR A 7 22.28 10.69 0.19
C TYR A 7 20.80 10.50 -0.14
N LYS A 8 20.36 10.85 -1.36
CA LYS A 8 19.00 10.60 -1.85
C LYS A 8 18.71 9.12 -1.98
N ARG A 9 19.67 8.33 -2.47
CA ARG A 9 19.55 6.86 -2.58
C ARG A 9 19.49 6.18 -1.22
N GLN A 10 20.33 6.58 -0.25
CA GLN A 10 20.26 6.07 1.12
C GLN A 10 18.90 6.36 1.77
N LYS A 11 18.34 7.55 1.53
CA LYS A 11 17.00 7.89 2.02
C LYS A 11 15.92 7.04 1.34
N MET A 12 16.04 6.80 0.04
CA MET A 12 15.09 5.97 -0.73
C MET A 12 15.14 4.50 -0.29
N ILE A 13 16.33 3.93 -0.08
CA ILE A 13 16.53 2.56 0.41
C ILE A 13 15.98 2.41 1.83
N ARG A 14 16.19 3.40 2.68
CA ARG A 14 15.66 3.43 4.04
C ARG A 14 14.13 3.51 4.07
N ASP A 15 13.55 4.25 3.13
CA ASP A 15 12.09 4.34 2.96
C ASP A 15 11.48 3.03 2.42
N ILE A 16 12.22 2.27 1.60
CA ILE A 16 11.81 0.95 1.09
C ILE A 16 11.89 -0.12 2.19
N THR A 17 12.93 -0.10 3.03
CA THR A 17 13.15 -1.11 4.07
C THR A 17 12.15 -1.05 5.21
N ILE A 18 11.63 0.14 5.53
CA ILE A 18 10.67 0.32 6.63
C ILE A 18 9.23 0.15 6.14
N GLY A 19 9.00 0.07 4.81
CA GLY A 19 7.66 0.10 4.24
C GLY A 19 6.97 1.45 4.48
N GLN A 20 5.66 1.50 4.33
CA GLN A 20 4.88 2.71 4.59
C GLN A 20 4.52 2.91 6.09
N TYR A 21 5.13 2.13 6.99
CA TYR A 21 4.86 2.22 8.42
C TYR A 21 5.25 3.59 9.00
N TYR A 22 4.31 4.23 9.71
CA TYR A 22 4.55 5.48 10.40
C TYR A 22 4.73 5.22 11.90
N PRO A 23 5.92 5.44 12.49
CA PRO A 23 6.18 5.18 13.90
C PRO A 23 5.47 6.22 14.79
N ALA A 24 4.26 5.93 15.24
CA ALA A 24 3.52 6.73 16.19
C ALA A 24 3.13 5.90 17.43
N LYS A 25 3.07 6.56 18.58
CA LYS A 25 2.58 5.93 19.82
C LYS A 25 1.06 6.14 19.93
N SER A 26 0.28 5.25 19.33
CA SER A 26 -1.18 5.26 19.45
C SER A 26 -1.72 3.91 19.91
N VAL A 27 -2.98 3.90 20.33
CA VAL A 27 -3.70 2.65 20.72
C VAL A 27 -3.70 1.68 19.55
N LEU A 28 -3.93 2.17 18.33
CA LEU A 28 -3.91 1.32 17.13
C LEU A 28 -2.55 0.62 16.92
N HIS A 29 -1.43 1.29 17.18
CA HIS A 29 -0.11 0.69 17.01
C HIS A 29 0.15 -0.46 18.00
N ARG A 30 -0.50 -0.42 19.18
CA ARG A 30 -0.37 -1.45 20.22
C ARG A 30 -1.35 -2.62 20.07
N LEU A 31 -2.35 -2.49 19.20
CA LEU A 31 -3.33 -3.55 18.95
C LEU A 31 -2.66 -4.77 18.32
N ASP A 32 -3.19 -5.96 18.63
CA ASP A 32 -2.77 -7.21 17.99
C ASP A 32 -2.97 -7.12 16.47
N PRO A 33 -1.98 -7.50 15.65
CA PRO A 33 -2.06 -7.47 14.20
C PRO A 33 -3.26 -8.24 13.62
N ARG A 34 -3.69 -9.33 14.29
CA ARG A 34 -4.89 -10.11 13.90
C ARG A 34 -6.14 -9.25 13.97
N THR A 35 -6.34 -8.54 15.09
CA THR A 35 -7.50 -7.69 15.30
C THR A 35 -7.53 -6.54 14.31
N LYS A 36 -6.38 -5.95 14.01
CA LYS A 36 -6.25 -4.92 12.97
C LYS A 36 -6.65 -5.46 11.60
N PHE A 37 -6.10 -6.63 11.23
CA PHE A 37 -6.38 -7.25 9.94
C PHE A 37 -7.87 -7.58 9.80
N LEU A 38 -8.45 -8.29 10.78
CA LEU A 38 -9.87 -8.65 10.78
C LEU A 38 -10.78 -7.40 10.83
N GLY A 39 -10.43 -6.41 11.65
CA GLY A 39 -11.18 -5.15 11.74
C GLY A 39 -11.15 -4.38 10.42
N THR A 40 -9.99 -4.30 9.77
CA THR A 40 -9.87 -3.66 8.45
C THR A 40 -10.65 -4.44 7.40
N LEU A 41 -10.51 -5.76 7.36
CA LEU A 41 -11.23 -6.62 6.41
C LEU A 41 -12.75 -6.50 6.63
N GLY A 42 -13.21 -6.55 7.88
CA GLY A 42 -14.61 -6.37 8.24
C GLY A 42 -15.15 -4.99 7.83
N PHE A 43 -14.37 -3.93 8.03
CA PHE A 43 -14.70 -2.60 7.55
C PHE A 43 -14.81 -2.55 6.02
N LEU A 44 -13.83 -3.10 5.30
CA LEU A 44 -13.84 -3.14 3.84
C LEU A 44 -15.09 -3.87 3.32
N ILE A 45 -15.42 -5.04 3.89
CA ILE A 45 -16.62 -5.81 3.53
C ILE A 45 -17.87 -4.99 3.82
N SER A 46 -17.99 -4.37 4.99
CA SER A 46 -19.17 -3.60 5.39
C SER A 46 -19.42 -2.41 4.45
N VAL A 47 -18.38 -1.73 3.97
CA VAL A 47 -18.50 -0.63 2.99
C VAL A 47 -19.11 -1.13 1.67
N PHE A 48 -18.86 -2.39 1.27
CA PHE A 48 -19.51 -2.98 0.08
C PHE A 48 -20.99 -3.32 0.31
N LEU A 49 -21.34 -3.72 1.54
CA LEU A 49 -22.73 -4.07 1.88
C LEU A 49 -23.62 -2.83 2.09
N PHE A 50 -23.03 -1.67 2.36
CA PHE A 50 -23.82 -0.46 2.59
C PHE A 50 -24.38 0.10 1.28
N HIS A 51 -25.71 0.15 1.22
CA HIS A 51 -26.47 0.76 0.12
C HIS A 51 -27.23 2.02 0.57
N THR A 52 -27.37 2.22 1.88
CA THR A 52 -28.14 3.29 2.51
C THR A 52 -27.24 4.43 2.93
N PHE A 53 -27.75 5.67 2.83
CA PHE A 53 -27.04 6.86 3.30
C PHE A 53 -26.60 6.78 4.77
N LEU A 54 -27.42 6.19 5.61
CA LEU A 54 -27.10 5.95 7.03
C LEU A 54 -25.87 5.04 7.20
N GLY A 55 -25.72 3.99 6.37
CA GLY A 55 -24.56 3.12 6.39
C GLY A 55 -23.27 3.86 6.08
N TYR A 56 -23.29 4.75 5.08
CA TYR A 56 -22.13 5.60 4.76
C TYR A 56 -21.83 6.61 5.89
N ALA A 57 -22.86 7.16 6.55
CA ALA A 57 -22.66 8.05 7.70
C ALA A 57 -21.95 7.33 8.86
N VAL A 58 -22.38 6.13 9.20
CA VAL A 58 -21.74 5.29 10.22
C VAL A 58 -20.30 4.95 9.83
N ALA A 59 -20.06 4.56 8.58
CA ALA A 59 -18.72 4.27 8.08
C ALA A 59 -17.81 5.51 8.15
N THR A 60 -18.34 6.71 7.87
CA THR A 60 -17.59 7.97 8.00
C THR A 60 -17.17 8.22 9.44
N VAL A 61 -18.11 8.13 10.37
CA VAL A 61 -17.85 8.35 11.82
C VAL A 61 -16.80 7.35 12.31
N PHE A 62 -16.95 6.08 11.94
CA PHE A 62 -15.98 5.04 12.29
C PHE A 62 -14.58 5.35 11.73
N LEU A 63 -14.49 5.72 10.46
CA LEU A 63 -13.23 6.01 9.78
C LEU A 63 -12.55 7.26 10.37
N VAL A 64 -13.31 8.32 10.65
CA VAL A 64 -12.81 9.53 11.31
C VAL A 64 -12.29 9.22 12.71
N ALA A 65 -13.02 8.41 13.49
CA ALA A 65 -12.58 7.95 14.80
C ALA A 65 -11.28 7.15 14.71
N MET A 66 -11.14 6.24 13.74
CA MET A 66 -9.92 5.45 13.51
C MET A 66 -8.74 6.33 13.12
N ILE A 67 -8.95 7.35 12.27
CA ILE A 67 -7.92 8.33 11.92
C ILE A 67 -7.46 9.10 13.16
N ALA A 68 -8.39 9.61 13.97
CA ALA A 68 -8.07 10.35 15.18
C ALA A 68 -7.28 9.52 16.19
N ILE A 69 -7.69 8.26 16.41
CA ILE A 69 -7.02 7.32 17.32
C ILE A 69 -5.64 6.92 16.80
N SER A 70 -5.45 6.82 15.48
CA SER A 70 -4.19 6.40 14.87
C SER A 70 -3.05 7.38 15.11
N LYS A 71 -3.36 8.68 15.32
CA LYS A 71 -2.38 9.78 15.42
C LYS A 71 -1.43 9.88 14.22
N VAL A 72 -1.82 9.31 13.10
CA VAL A 72 -1.05 9.40 11.85
C VAL A 72 -1.45 10.69 11.12
N PRO A 73 -0.50 11.50 10.65
CA PRO A 73 -0.83 12.71 9.89
C PRO A 73 -1.62 12.36 8.63
N VAL A 74 -2.74 13.02 8.44
CA VAL A 74 -3.68 12.78 7.32
C VAL A 74 -3.00 12.92 5.95
N LYS A 75 -1.93 13.73 5.88
CA LYS A 75 -1.12 13.92 4.68
C LYS A 75 -0.55 12.60 4.10
N PHE A 76 -0.19 11.64 4.95
CA PHE A 76 0.31 10.33 4.51
C PHE A 76 -0.80 9.47 3.91
N MET A 77 -2.02 9.57 4.45
CA MET A 77 -3.20 8.87 3.91
C MET A 77 -3.61 9.44 2.54
N PHE A 78 -3.56 10.77 2.37
CA PHE A 78 -3.81 11.41 1.08
C PHE A 78 -2.76 11.08 0.02
N LYS A 79 -1.53 10.73 0.40
CA LYS A 79 -0.52 10.27 -0.56
C LYS A 79 -0.95 8.97 -1.25
N GLY A 80 -1.56 8.03 -0.51
CA GLY A 80 -2.18 6.83 -1.07
C GLY A 80 -3.35 7.16 -1.99
N LEU A 81 -4.18 8.14 -1.61
CA LEU A 81 -5.32 8.59 -2.41
C LEU A 81 -4.86 9.19 -3.74
N LYS A 82 -3.78 9.98 -3.76
CA LYS A 82 -3.24 10.60 -4.97
C LYS A 82 -2.92 9.57 -6.06
N ALA A 83 -2.43 8.39 -5.69
CA ALA A 83 -2.11 7.33 -6.65
C ALA A 83 -3.37 6.78 -7.34
N ILE A 84 -4.53 6.86 -6.69
CA ILE A 84 -5.80 6.28 -7.16
C ILE A 84 -6.75 7.33 -7.73
N VAL A 85 -6.45 8.63 -7.56
CA VAL A 85 -7.28 9.73 -8.07
C VAL A 85 -7.59 9.57 -9.57
N MET A 86 -6.63 9.13 -10.37
CA MET A 86 -6.85 8.92 -11.81
C MET A 86 -7.90 7.83 -12.07
N ILE A 87 -7.80 6.70 -11.37
CA ILE A 87 -8.77 5.59 -11.48
C ILE A 87 -10.13 6.03 -10.98
N LEU A 88 -10.17 6.77 -9.87
CA LEU A 88 -11.40 7.33 -9.31
C LEU A 88 -12.08 8.27 -10.31
N LEU A 89 -11.32 9.17 -10.93
CA LEU A 89 -11.84 10.10 -11.92
C LEU A 89 -12.40 9.36 -13.14
N ILE A 90 -11.67 8.39 -13.66
CA ILE A 90 -12.13 7.54 -14.76
C ILE A 90 -13.43 6.85 -14.37
N THR A 91 -13.49 6.20 -13.20
CA THR A 91 -14.71 5.51 -12.72
C THR A 91 -15.89 6.44 -12.59
N VAL A 92 -15.69 7.63 -12.03
CA VAL A 92 -16.76 8.65 -11.90
C VAL A 92 -17.28 9.09 -13.27
N VAL A 93 -16.37 9.42 -14.20
CA VAL A 93 -16.74 9.86 -15.56
C VAL A 93 -17.52 8.76 -16.29
N PHE A 94 -17.02 7.51 -16.25
CA PHE A 94 -17.71 6.39 -16.89
C PHE A 94 -19.10 6.12 -16.29
N ASN A 95 -19.25 6.19 -14.96
CA ASN A 95 -20.56 6.00 -14.33
C ASN A 95 -21.55 7.12 -14.69
N ILE A 96 -21.09 8.36 -14.80
CA ILE A 96 -21.97 9.49 -15.20
C ILE A 96 -22.44 9.33 -16.63
N ILE A 97 -21.60 8.83 -17.55
CA ILE A 97 -21.90 8.78 -18.98
C ILE A 97 -22.67 7.50 -19.36
N LEU A 98 -22.28 6.35 -18.79
CA LEU A 98 -22.81 5.05 -19.21
C LEU A 98 -24.05 4.61 -18.43
N THR A 99 -24.35 5.19 -17.27
CA THR A 99 -25.50 4.75 -16.47
C THR A 99 -26.80 5.27 -17.09
N PRO A 100 -27.74 4.41 -17.52
CA PRO A 100 -29.04 4.82 -18.01
C PRO A 100 -29.91 5.33 -16.84
N GLY A 101 -30.76 6.34 -17.12
CA GLY A 101 -31.66 6.89 -16.12
C GLY A 101 -32.32 8.18 -16.59
N GLU A 102 -32.93 8.92 -15.66
CA GLU A 102 -33.54 10.22 -15.93
C GLU A 102 -32.48 11.25 -16.31
N VAL A 103 -32.63 11.82 -17.53
CA VAL A 103 -31.66 12.77 -18.08
C VAL A 103 -31.83 14.11 -17.39
N LEU A 104 -30.87 14.53 -16.58
CA LEU A 104 -30.81 15.85 -15.96
C LEU A 104 -30.28 16.89 -16.95
N TRP A 105 -29.28 16.54 -17.72
CA TRP A 105 -28.64 17.42 -18.69
C TRP A 105 -28.16 16.65 -19.91
N ARG A 106 -28.46 17.16 -21.09
CA ARG A 106 -28.02 16.58 -22.36
C ARG A 106 -27.08 17.55 -23.07
N PHE A 107 -25.82 17.15 -23.19
CA PHE A 107 -24.85 17.92 -23.95
C PHE A 107 -24.39 17.10 -25.17
N GLY A 108 -25.08 17.25 -26.28
CA GLY A 108 -24.81 16.47 -27.50
C GLY A 108 -25.00 14.96 -27.31
N ILE A 109 -23.91 14.22 -27.39
CA ILE A 109 -23.89 12.75 -27.27
C ILE A 109 -23.87 12.32 -25.79
N ILE A 110 -23.40 13.18 -24.89
CA ILE A 110 -23.25 12.88 -23.46
C ILE A 110 -24.56 13.20 -22.74
N LYS A 111 -25.11 12.18 -22.07
CA LYS A 111 -26.33 12.30 -21.25
C LYS A 111 -25.92 12.13 -19.79
N VAL A 112 -26.03 13.17 -19.00
CA VAL A 112 -25.84 13.10 -17.55
C VAL A 112 -27.18 12.73 -16.92
N THR A 113 -27.21 11.56 -16.27
CA THR A 113 -28.41 11.04 -15.62
C THR A 113 -28.32 11.23 -14.10
N ARG A 114 -29.46 11.37 -13.45
CA ARG A 114 -29.56 11.49 -11.99
C ARG A 114 -29.00 10.24 -11.30
N GLU A 115 -29.33 9.07 -11.81
CA GLU A 115 -28.90 7.78 -11.32
C GLU A 115 -27.38 7.62 -11.49
N GLY A 116 -26.84 8.06 -12.64
CA GLY A 116 -25.41 8.06 -12.92
C GLY A 116 -24.63 8.93 -11.93
N LEU A 117 -25.15 10.12 -11.60
CA LEU A 117 -24.50 11.01 -10.63
C LEU A 117 -24.51 10.42 -9.21
N VAL A 118 -25.63 9.84 -8.77
CA VAL A 118 -25.74 9.19 -7.46
C VAL A 118 -24.84 7.96 -7.38
N LEU A 119 -24.79 7.16 -8.46
CA LEU A 119 -23.94 5.98 -8.52
C LEU A 119 -22.45 6.37 -8.52
N ALA A 120 -22.06 7.36 -9.32
CA ALA A 120 -20.70 7.89 -9.36
C ALA A 120 -20.26 8.41 -7.98
N GLY A 121 -21.11 9.18 -7.30
CA GLY A 121 -20.83 9.67 -5.95
C GLY A 121 -20.67 8.53 -4.94
N ARG A 122 -21.53 7.53 -4.98
CA ARG A 122 -21.46 6.33 -4.13
C ARG A 122 -20.17 5.55 -4.37
N MET A 123 -19.79 5.35 -5.63
CA MET A 123 -18.54 4.65 -5.99
C MET A 123 -17.31 5.45 -5.57
N ALA A 124 -17.33 6.78 -5.76
CA ALA A 124 -16.23 7.65 -5.33
C ALA A 124 -16.01 7.56 -3.81
N ILE A 125 -17.07 7.71 -3.02
CA ILE A 125 -16.99 7.61 -1.56
C ILE A 125 -16.49 6.21 -1.13
N ARG A 126 -17.01 5.15 -1.76
CA ARG A 126 -16.57 3.76 -1.50
C ARG A 126 -15.08 3.59 -1.75
N LEU A 127 -14.57 4.04 -2.89
CA LEU A 127 -13.13 3.95 -3.21
C LEU A 127 -12.28 4.72 -2.21
N VAL A 128 -12.70 5.93 -1.83
CA VAL A 128 -12.01 6.73 -0.80
C VAL A 128 -11.95 5.98 0.54
N TYR A 129 -13.04 5.38 0.97
CA TYR A 129 -13.08 4.62 2.24
C TYR A 129 -12.20 3.38 2.20
N LEU A 130 -12.19 2.65 1.08
CA LEU A 130 -11.32 1.48 0.89
C LEU A 130 -9.84 1.87 0.98
N VAL A 131 -9.47 2.97 0.31
CA VAL A 131 -8.08 3.44 0.31
C VAL A 131 -7.65 3.93 1.68
N ILE A 132 -8.47 4.75 2.34
CA ILE A 132 -8.12 5.27 3.67
C ILE A 132 -8.11 4.14 4.70
N GLY A 133 -9.10 3.24 4.68
CA GLY A 133 -9.17 2.10 5.59
C GLY A 133 -7.96 1.18 5.48
N SER A 134 -7.57 0.80 4.25
CA SER A 134 -6.37 0.00 4.02
C SER A 134 -5.07 0.76 4.36
N SER A 135 -5.02 2.07 4.09
CA SER A 135 -3.86 2.90 4.44
C SER A 135 -3.63 2.99 5.94
N ILE A 136 -4.69 3.09 6.75
CA ILE A 136 -4.58 3.07 8.22
C ILE A 136 -3.89 1.79 8.68
N MET A 137 -4.30 0.64 8.15
CA MET A 137 -3.68 -0.65 8.48
C MET A 137 -2.20 -0.67 8.10
N THR A 138 -1.86 -0.27 6.88
CA THR A 138 -0.49 -0.27 6.37
C THR A 138 0.42 0.69 7.14
N LEU A 139 -0.10 1.88 7.51
CA LEU A 139 0.65 2.88 8.26
C LEU A 139 0.83 2.52 9.75
N THR A 140 -0.02 1.66 10.30
CA THR A 140 0.01 1.29 11.74
C THR A 140 0.56 -0.10 12.01
N THR A 141 0.89 -0.88 10.97
CA THR A 141 1.34 -2.27 11.13
C THR A 141 2.61 -2.50 10.31
N THR A 142 3.65 -3.03 10.95
CA THR A 142 4.88 -3.40 10.24
C THR A 142 4.70 -4.68 9.43
N PRO A 143 5.47 -4.89 8.34
CA PRO A 143 5.40 -6.13 7.55
C PRO A 143 5.59 -7.40 8.40
N ASN A 144 6.52 -7.39 9.36
CA ASN A 144 6.76 -8.51 10.26
C ASN A 144 5.53 -8.81 11.13
N GLN A 145 4.93 -7.76 11.74
CA GLN A 145 3.71 -7.91 12.53
C GLN A 145 2.55 -8.45 11.69
N LEU A 146 2.45 -8.01 10.42
CA LEU A 146 1.42 -8.50 9.51
C LEU A 146 1.60 -9.99 9.21
N THR A 147 2.83 -10.42 8.94
CA THR A 147 3.18 -11.84 8.71
C THR A 147 2.84 -12.70 9.93
N ASP A 148 3.26 -12.27 11.12
CA ASP A 148 2.94 -12.98 12.38
C ASP A 148 1.43 -13.04 12.65
N GLY A 149 0.72 -11.96 12.35
CA GLY A 149 -0.74 -11.90 12.47
C GLY A 149 -1.44 -12.86 11.50
N LEU A 150 -1.00 -12.89 10.24
CA LEU A 150 -1.52 -13.81 9.23
C LEU A 150 -1.23 -15.27 9.54
N GLU A 151 -0.01 -15.61 9.98
CA GLU A 151 0.32 -16.97 10.43
C GLU A 151 -0.68 -17.46 11.47
N ARG A 152 -0.88 -16.66 12.49
CA ARG A 152 -1.77 -17.01 13.59
C ARG A 152 -3.25 -17.09 13.17
N LEU A 153 -3.68 -16.25 12.21
CA LEU A 153 -5.05 -16.32 11.65
C LEU A 153 -5.25 -17.54 10.76
N LEU A 154 -4.23 -17.90 9.98
CA LEU A 154 -4.30 -19.01 9.03
C LEU A 154 -3.95 -20.35 9.67
N ARG A 155 -3.49 -20.38 10.94
CA ARG A 155 -3.14 -21.62 11.65
C ARG A 155 -4.22 -22.71 11.59
N PRO A 156 -5.53 -22.43 11.60
CA PRO A 156 -6.56 -23.45 11.45
C PRO A 156 -6.48 -24.21 10.09
N LEU A 157 -5.90 -23.57 9.05
CA LEU A 157 -5.72 -24.19 7.74
C LEU A 157 -4.68 -25.34 7.75
N ASN A 158 -3.85 -25.44 8.79
CA ASN A 158 -2.97 -26.61 8.98
C ASN A 158 -3.78 -27.93 9.02
N LYS A 159 -5.06 -27.87 9.44
CA LYS A 159 -5.96 -29.03 9.40
C LYS A 159 -6.25 -29.53 7.99
N ILE A 160 -6.13 -28.66 6.99
CA ILE A 160 -6.37 -28.96 5.56
C ILE A 160 -5.04 -29.21 4.82
N ARG A 161 -3.97 -29.53 5.57
CA ARG A 161 -2.61 -29.79 5.06
C ARG A 161 -1.95 -28.60 4.36
N VAL A 162 -2.35 -27.36 4.69
CA VAL A 162 -1.64 -26.16 4.23
C VAL A 162 -0.49 -25.88 5.22
N PRO A 163 0.77 -25.86 4.78
CA PRO A 163 1.94 -25.66 5.67
C PRO A 163 2.09 -24.16 6.03
N VAL A 164 1.13 -23.63 6.82
CA VAL A 164 1.05 -22.19 7.16
C VAL A 164 2.26 -21.72 7.94
N HIS A 165 2.75 -22.57 8.87
CA HIS A 165 3.90 -22.25 9.71
C HIS A 165 5.18 -22.12 8.88
N GLU A 166 5.42 -23.04 7.96
CA GLU A 166 6.58 -23.04 7.07
C GLU A 166 6.57 -21.81 6.16
N ILE A 167 5.40 -21.47 5.60
CA ILE A 167 5.25 -20.27 4.77
C ILE A 167 5.53 -19.00 5.59
N ALA A 168 4.99 -18.89 6.80
CA ALA A 168 5.22 -17.74 7.66
C ALA A 168 6.70 -17.63 8.08
N MET A 169 7.35 -18.76 8.36
CA MET A 169 8.77 -18.79 8.67
C MET A 169 9.60 -18.30 7.47
N MET A 170 9.32 -18.79 6.26
CA MET A 170 9.99 -18.31 5.04
C MET A 170 9.80 -16.81 4.82
N MET A 171 8.58 -16.29 5.02
CA MET A 171 8.30 -14.87 4.90
C MET A 171 9.05 -14.04 5.97
N SER A 172 9.08 -14.49 7.21
CA SER A 172 9.79 -13.80 8.30
C SER A 172 11.29 -13.75 8.04
N ILE A 173 11.87 -14.84 7.55
CA ILE A 173 13.27 -14.88 7.12
C ILE A 173 13.50 -13.91 5.97
N ALA A 174 12.69 -13.97 4.92
CA ALA A 174 12.81 -13.09 3.76
C ALA A 174 12.73 -11.60 4.16
N LEU A 175 11.74 -11.22 4.98
CA LEU A 175 11.57 -9.84 5.46
C LEU A 175 12.77 -9.36 6.30
N ARG A 176 13.43 -10.27 7.01
CA ARG A 176 14.65 -9.96 7.78
C ARG A 176 15.87 -9.81 6.88
N PHE A 177 15.96 -10.64 5.83
CA PHE A 177 17.09 -10.59 4.89
C PHE A 177 17.04 -9.40 3.95
N ILE A 178 15.87 -8.90 3.56
CA ILE A 178 15.73 -7.75 2.65
C ILE A 178 16.57 -6.54 3.11
N PRO A 179 16.48 -6.05 4.37
CA PRO A 179 17.33 -4.95 4.84
C PRO A 179 18.81 -5.27 4.77
N ILE A 180 19.20 -6.49 5.18
CA ILE A 180 20.59 -6.94 5.19
C ILE A 180 21.16 -6.97 3.78
N LEU A 181 20.40 -7.54 2.82
CA LEU A 181 20.82 -7.59 1.41
C LEU A 181 20.94 -6.19 0.81
N LEU A 182 20.04 -5.27 1.15
CA LEU A 182 20.11 -3.88 0.67
C LEU A 182 21.35 -3.16 1.21
N GLU A 183 21.67 -3.33 2.50
CA GLU A 183 22.87 -2.75 3.10
C GLU A 183 24.15 -3.34 2.48
N GLU A 184 24.19 -4.63 2.25
CA GLU A 184 25.32 -5.30 1.63
C GLU A 184 25.48 -4.88 0.16
N THR A 185 24.38 -4.81 -0.59
CA THR A 185 24.38 -4.30 -1.97
C THR A 185 24.93 -2.87 -2.02
N ASP A 186 24.57 -2.00 -1.08
CA ASP A 186 25.08 -0.63 -1.00
C ASP A 186 26.59 -0.59 -0.75
N LYS A 187 27.10 -1.46 0.12
CA LYS A 187 28.55 -1.57 0.40
C LYS A 187 29.31 -2.04 -0.84
N ILE A 188 28.82 -3.11 -1.48
CA ILE A 188 29.42 -3.65 -2.70
C ILE A 188 29.40 -2.61 -3.83
N MET A 189 28.27 -1.90 -4.00
CA MET A 189 28.12 -0.85 -5.00
C MET A 189 29.15 0.26 -4.79
N LYS A 190 29.32 0.75 -3.54
CA LYS A 190 30.33 1.76 -3.22
C LYS A 190 31.74 1.28 -3.51
N ALA A 191 32.05 0.04 -3.18
CA ALA A 191 33.36 -0.56 -3.48
C ALA A 191 33.61 -0.67 -4.99
N GLN A 192 32.61 -1.03 -5.79
CA GLN A 192 32.73 -1.12 -7.25
C GLN A 192 32.86 0.27 -7.89
N ILE A 193 32.15 1.27 -7.39
CA ILE A 193 32.30 2.67 -7.86
C ILE A 193 33.74 3.16 -7.57
N ALA A 194 34.29 2.84 -6.40
CA ALA A 194 35.69 3.17 -6.06
C ALA A 194 36.70 2.48 -6.98
N ARG A 195 36.33 1.34 -7.59
CA ARG A 195 37.13 0.62 -8.61
C ARG A 195 36.91 1.11 -10.04
N GLY A 196 36.12 2.19 -10.22
CA GLY A 196 35.85 2.78 -11.53
C GLY A 196 34.64 2.21 -12.27
N ALA A 197 33.79 1.43 -11.61
CA ALA A 197 32.56 0.95 -12.21
C ALA A 197 31.55 2.10 -12.35
N ASP A 198 30.99 2.26 -13.54
CA ASP A 198 29.94 3.24 -13.82
C ASP A 198 28.58 2.54 -13.95
N PHE A 199 27.66 2.86 -13.02
CA PHE A 199 26.30 2.32 -13.00
C PHE A 199 25.27 3.30 -13.58
N GLU A 200 25.66 4.53 -13.88
CA GLU A 200 24.75 5.60 -14.30
C GLU A 200 24.74 5.82 -15.80
N ASN A 201 25.91 5.76 -16.42
CA ASN A 201 26.09 6.02 -17.84
C ASN A 201 26.10 4.70 -18.64
N GLY A 202 25.44 4.68 -19.79
CA GLY A 202 25.43 3.53 -20.69
C GLY A 202 24.05 3.00 -21.04
N ASN A 203 24.01 2.14 -22.06
CA ASN A 203 22.82 1.44 -22.53
C ASN A 203 22.32 0.42 -21.47
N LEU A 204 21.03 0.05 -21.53
CA LEU A 204 20.42 -0.93 -20.62
C LEU A 204 21.23 -2.23 -20.50
N ILE A 205 21.83 -2.70 -21.60
CA ILE A 205 22.67 -3.90 -21.64
C ILE A 205 23.97 -3.69 -20.85
N GLN A 206 24.59 -2.53 -20.97
CA GLN A 206 25.81 -2.15 -20.25
C GLN A 206 25.52 -2.02 -18.74
N LYS A 207 24.39 -1.42 -18.37
CA LYS A 207 23.94 -1.35 -16.97
C LYS A 207 23.71 -2.74 -16.38
N ALA A 208 23.06 -3.64 -17.12
CA ALA A 208 22.89 -5.02 -16.70
C ALA A 208 24.23 -5.76 -16.51
N LYS A 209 25.19 -5.59 -17.45
CA LYS A 209 26.52 -6.18 -17.34
C LYS A 209 27.31 -5.66 -16.14
N ASN A 210 27.16 -4.37 -15.82
CA ASN A 210 27.81 -3.75 -14.66
C ASN A 210 27.17 -4.20 -13.32
N MET A 211 25.95 -4.74 -13.35
CA MET A 211 25.29 -5.30 -12.15
C MET A 211 25.77 -6.72 -11.82
N VAL A 212 26.32 -7.48 -12.78
CA VAL A 212 26.81 -8.84 -12.54
C VAL A 212 27.87 -8.90 -11.43
N PRO A 213 28.87 -8.01 -11.36
CA PRO A 213 29.85 -7.96 -10.28
C PRO A 213 29.27 -7.63 -8.90
N LEU A 214 28.02 -7.16 -8.82
CA LEU A 214 27.32 -6.95 -7.55
C LEU A 214 26.67 -8.24 -7.07
N LEU A 215 26.16 -9.06 -8.00
CA LEU A 215 25.44 -10.29 -7.67
C LEU A 215 26.37 -11.38 -7.14
N VAL A 216 27.57 -11.52 -7.74
CA VAL A 216 28.51 -12.57 -7.33
C VAL A 216 28.90 -12.50 -5.85
N PRO A 217 29.35 -11.34 -5.30
CA PRO A 217 29.68 -11.23 -3.87
C PRO A 217 28.46 -11.28 -2.94
N LEU A 218 27.25 -11.02 -3.47
CA LEU A 218 26.03 -11.06 -2.69
C LEU A 218 25.56 -12.50 -2.41
N PHE A 219 25.95 -13.46 -3.27
CA PHE A 219 25.57 -14.88 -3.17
C PHE A 219 26.66 -15.77 -2.58
N ILE A 220 27.85 -15.23 -2.32
CA ILE A 220 28.96 -15.92 -1.63
C ILE A 220 29.01 -15.47 -0.18
#